data_62f6bf4508d738ff97737716eb755263
#
_entry.id   62f6bf4508d738ff97737716eb755263
#
_cell.length_a   1.000
_cell.length_b   1.000
_cell.length_c   1.000
_cell.angle_alpha   90.00
_cell.angle_beta   90.00
_cell.angle_gamma   90.00
#
_symmetry.space_group_name_H-M   'P 1'
#
loop_
_entity.id
_entity.type
_entity.pdbx_description
1 polymer ?
#
loop_
_entity_poly.entity_id
_entity_poly.type
_entity_poly.pdbx_seq_one_letter_code
_entity_poly.pdbx_strand_id
1 'polypeptide(L)'
;MKYVSTRGEAPSLDFAEVTLAGLASDGGLYVPESWPQFSRQEIAAMRGLPYAELAARVMEPFVGDCLTPERLCELTAKAYGRFAHKAVTPLVQLDEQHWVLELFHGPTLAFKDYALQLVGRLFDLVLSRSRRRVTIVGATSGDTGSAAIEACRDREAIDVFILFPHG
;
A
#
# COMPACT_ATOMS: atom_id res chain seq x y z
N MET A 1 -15.53 -6.19 -1.56
CA MET A 1 -15.29 -5.00 -2.40
C MET A 1 -14.98 -5.45 -3.83
N LYS A 2 -15.58 -4.81 -4.83
CA LYS A 2 -15.24 -4.98 -6.25
C LYS A 2 -14.55 -3.75 -6.78
N TYR A 3 -13.73 -3.95 -7.81
CA TYR A 3 -12.93 -2.92 -8.48
C TYR A 3 -13.26 -2.90 -9.95
N VAL A 4 -13.44 -1.72 -10.51
CA VAL A 4 -13.81 -1.49 -11.91
C VAL A 4 -12.74 -0.66 -12.61
N SER A 5 -12.59 -0.87 -13.93
CA SER A 5 -11.66 -0.06 -14.71
C SER A 5 -12.18 1.36 -14.89
N THR A 6 -11.28 2.33 -14.85
CA THR A 6 -11.58 3.74 -15.15
C THR A 6 -12.01 3.95 -16.61
N ARG A 7 -11.78 2.96 -17.50
CA ARG A 7 -12.26 2.97 -18.90
C ARG A 7 -13.54 2.17 -19.10
N GLY A 8 -13.89 1.32 -18.14
CA GLY A 8 -15.18 0.63 -18.09
C GLY A 8 -15.33 -0.62 -18.96
N GLU A 9 -14.31 -1.00 -19.74
CA GLU A 9 -14.37 -2.15 -20.64
C GLU A 9 -13.72 -3.43 -20.08
N ALA A 10 -12.87 -3.28 -19.06
CA ALA A 10 -12.24 -4.43 -18.39
C ALA A 10 -13.19 -5.10 -17.40
N PRO A 11 -13.05 -6.41 -17.15
CA PRO A 11 -13.86 -7.12 -16.16
C PRO A 11 -13.64 -6.56 -14.76
N SER A 12 -14.70 -6.57 -13.95
CA SER A 12 -14.62 -6.23 -12.52
C SER A 12 -13.85 -7.32 -11.77
N LEU A 13 -12.90 -6.91 -10.92
CA LEU A 13 -12.03 -7.78 -10.13
C LEU A 13 -12.28 -7.64 -8.63
N ASP A 14 -11.87 -8.65 -7.86
CA ASP A 14 -11.77 -8.52 -6.40
C ASP A 14 -10.43 -7.93 -5.97
N PHE A 15 -10.25 -7.72 -4.66
CA PHE A 15 -9.02 -7.12 -4.13
C PHE A 15 -7.76 -7.94 -4.43
N ALA A 16 -7.83 -9.26 -4.35
CA ALA A 16 -6.66 -10.12 -4.61
C ALA A 16 -6.28 -10.10 -6.09
N GLU A 17 -7.28 -10.16 -6.97
CA GLU A 17 -7.10 -10.12 -8.42
C GLU A 17 -6.53 -8.77 -8.86
N VAL A 18 -7.09 -7.65 -8.38
CA VAL A 18 -6.64 -6.31 -8.77
C VAL A 18 -5.24 -6.00 -8.23
N THR A 19 -4.88 -6.52 -7.05
CA THR A 19 -3.54 -6.36 -6.49
C THR A 19 -2.47 -6.93 -7.43
N LEU A 20 -2.75 -8.03 -8.12
CA LEU A 20 -1.82 -8.68 -9.07
C LEU A 20 -1.94 -8.17 -10.50
N ALA A 21 -3.09 -7.61 -10.89
CA ALA A 21 -3.33 -7.17 -12.26
C ALA A 21 -2.51 -5.93 -12.65
N GLY A 22 -2.29 -5.01 -11.70
CA GLY A 22 -1.68 -3.71 -11.98
C GLY A 22 -2.61 -2.84 -12.84
N LEU A 23 -2.38 -2.77 -14.16
CA LEU A 23 -3.27 -2.09 -15.10
C LEU A 23 -4.44 -2.99 -15.51
N ALA A 24 -5.57 -2.36 -15.83
CA ALA A 24 -6.70 -3.06 -16.43
C ALA A 24 -6.41 -3.43 -17.89
N SER A 25 -7.05 -4.49 -18.41
CA SER A 25 -6.82 -5.01 -19.76
C SER A 25 -7.18 -4.01 -20.86
N ASP A 26 -8.03 -3.03 -20.56
CA ASP A 26 -8.39 -1.91 -21.45
C ASP A 26 -7.42 -0.71 -21.33
N GLY A 27 -6.34 -0.84 -20.54
CA GLY A 27 -5.36 0.22 -20.29
C GLY A 27 -5.83 1.26 -19.26
N GLY A 28 -6.95 1.03 -18.57
CA GLY A 28 -7.41 1.82 -17.44
C GLY A 28 -6.71 1.45 -16.13
N LEU A 29 -7.08 2.17 -15.08
CA LEU A 29 -6.72 1.84 -13.70
C LEU A 29 -7.93 1.19 -13.02
N TYR A 30 -7.68 0.30 -12.08
CA TYR A 30 -8.73 -0.22 -11.22
C TYR A 30 -8.99 0.72 -10.05
N VAL A 31 -10.25 1.06 -9.84
CA VAL A 31 -10.74 1.84 -8.70
C VAL A 31 -11.87 1.08 -8.00
N PRO A 32 -12.13 1.33 -6.70
CA PRO A 32 -13.28 0.74 -6.05
C PRO A 32 -14.58 1.07 -6.78
N GLU A 33 -15.45 0.09 -6.97
CA GLU A 33 -16.78 0.30 -7.57
C GLU A 33 -17.63 1.28 -6.75
N SER A 34 -17.43 1.29 -5.43
CA SER A 34 -18.03 2.26 -4.52
C SER A 34 -17.00 2.73 -3.50
N TRP A 35 -16.96 4.03 -3.22
CA TRP A 35 -16.04 4.60 -2.25
C TRP A 35 -16.58 4.44 -0.84
N PRO A 36 -15.85 3.74 0.06
CA PRO A 36 -16.22 3.65 1.46
C PRO A 36 -16.36 5.03 2.11
N GLN A 37 -17.36 5.17 2.96
CA GLN A 37 -17.63 6.40 3.69
C GLN A 37 -17.43 6.16 5.18
N PHE A 38 -16.76 7.08 5.86
CA PHE A 38 -16.63 7.08 7.31
C PHE A 38 -17.45 8.23 7.90
N SER A 39 -18.31 7.92 8.84
CA SER A 39 -19.05 8.92 9.60
C SER A 39 -18.10 9.71 10.52
N ARG A 40 -18.55 10.88 10.97
CA ARG A 40 -17.79 11.68 11.95
C ARG A 40 -17.54 10.92 13.25
N GLN A 41 -18.46 10.04 13.66
CA GLN A 41 -18.31 9.21 14.85
C GLN A 41 -17.23 8.14 14.67
N GLU A 42 -17.19 7.47 13.51
CA GLU A 42 -16.13 6.50 13.18
C GLU A 42 -14.76 7.17 13.11
N ILE A 43 -14.67 8.34 12.48
CA ILE A 43 -13.42 9.11 12.44
C ILE A 43 -12.98 9.52 13.86
N ALA A 44 -13.93 9.97 14.70
CA ALA A 44 -13.61 10.33 16.08
C ALA A 44 -13.17 9.14 16.93
N ALA A 45 -13.75 7.95 16.69
CA ALA A 45 -13.37 6.71 17.37
C ALA A 45 -11.96 6.21 16.99
N MET A 46 -11.40 6.67 15.87
CA MET A 46 -10.01 6.36 15.47
C MET A 46 -8.97 7.21 16.19
N ARG A 47 -9.39 8.21 16.98
CA ARG A 47 -8.47 9.10 17.71
C ARG A 47 -7.61 8.31 18.67
N GLY A 48 -6.29 8.54 18.61
CA GLY A 48 -5.31 7.94 19.52
C GLY A 48 -4.93 6.50 19.18
N LEU A 49 -5.46 5.92 18.10
CA LEU A 49 -4.98 4.64 17.62
C LEU A 49 -3.53 4.72 17.16
N PRO A 50 -2.71 3.71 17.41
CA PRO A 50 -1.41 3.56 16.75
C PRO A 50 -1.57 3.58 15.23
N TYR A 51 -0.59 4.13 14.50
CA TYR A 51 -0.68 4.29 13.04
C TYR A 51 -1.04 2.99 12.31
N ALA A 52 -0.44 1.88 12.70
CA ALA A 52 -0.71 0.57 12.06
C ALA A 52 -2.17 0.12 12.23
N GLU A 53 -2.75 0.34 13.42
CA GLU A 53 -4.17 0.03 13.68
C GLU A 53 -5.10 0.98 12.90
N LEU A 54 -4.76 2.27 12.87
CA LEU A 54 -5.48 3.27 12.08
C LEU A 54 -5.45 2.88 10.58
N ALA A 55 -4.29 2.52 10.06
CA ALA A 55 -4.13 2.09 8.68
C ALA A 55 -4.99 0.85 8.37
N ALA A 56 -4.99 -0.16 9.24
CA ALA A 56 -5.82 -1.34 9.09
C ALA A 56 -7.32 -0.97 9.06
N ARG A 57 -7.75 -0.11 10.00
CA ARG A 57 -9.14 0.33 10.08
C ARG A 57 -9.62 1.07 8.84
N VAL A 58 -8.77 1.95 8.31
CA VAL A 58 -9.08 2.70 7.08
C VAL A 58 -9.10 1.78 5.86
N MET A 59 -8.25 0.76 5.82
CA MET A 59 -8.13 -0.15 4.67
C MET A 59 -9.15 -1.29 4.68
N GLU A 60 -9.71 -1.64 5.83
CA GLU A 60 -10.63 -2.76 6.00
C GLU A 60 -11.76 -2.80 4.93
N PRO A 61 -12.50 -1.73 4.66
CA PRO A 61 -13.57 -1.75 3.66
C PRO A 61 -13.05 -1.95 2.22
N PHE A 62 -11.79 -1.64 1.94
CA PHE A 62 -11.19 -1.80 0.60
C PHE A 62 -10.75 -3.24 0.34
N VAL A 63 -10.25 -3.94 1.35
CA VAL A 63 -9.76 -5.33 1.17
C VAL A 63 -10.92 -6.35 1.10
N GLY A 64 -12.11 -5.99 1.58
CA GLY A 64 -13.28 -6.87 1.59
C GLY A 64 -12.97 -8.21 2.28
N ASP A 65 -13.50 -9.29 1.75
CA ASP A 65 -13.33 -10.65 2.31
C ASP A 65 -11.95 -11.25 2.00
N CYS A 66 -11.06 -10.53 1.32
CA CYS A 66 -9.72 -11.02 1.00
C CYS A 66 -8.86 -11.19 2.26
N LEU A 67 -9.02 -10.33 3.25
CA LEU A 67 -8.28 -10.33 4.51
C LEU A 67 -9.23 -10.19 5.69
N THR A 68 -8.98 -10.97 6.75
CA THR A 68 -9.63 -10.72 8.04
C THR A 68 -9.04 -9.44 8.69
N PRO A 69 -9.78 -8.76 9.58
CA PRO A 69 -9.26 -7.58 10.29
C PRO A 69 -7.96 -7.87 11.03
N GLU A 70 -7.84 -9.03 11.68
CA GLU A 70 -6.64 -9.44 12.42
C GLU A 70 -5.43 -9.57 11.49
N ARG A 71 -5.64 -10.19 10.32
CA ARG A 71 -4.56 -10.37 9.34
C ARG A 71 -4.14 -9.04 8.72
N LEU A 72 -5.07 -8.13 8.49
CA LEU A 72 -4.76 -6.78 8.03
C LEU A 72 -3.97 -6.00 9.08
N CYS A 73 -4.34 -6.07 10.36
CA CYS A 73 -3.59 -5.48 11.47
C CYS A 73 -2.15 -6.03 11.56
N GLU A 74 -1.96 -7.34 11.39
CA GLU A 74 -0.62 -7.92 11.35
C GLU A 74 0.23 -7.38 10.21
N LEU A 75 -0.35 -7.24 9.01
CA LEU A 75 0.36 -6.74 7.83
C LEU A 75 0.76 -5.28 7.99
N THR A 76 -0.16 -4.44 8.46
CA THR A 76 0.12 -3.02 8.70
C THR A 76 1.13 -2.82 9.84
N ALA A 77 1.04 -3.60 10.92
CA ALA A 77 2.03 -3.57 12.00
C ALA A 77 3.44 -3.94 11.50
N LYS A 78 3.56 -4.98 10.67
CA LYS A 78 4.84 -5.39 10.06
C LYS A 78 5.34 -4.37 9.02
N ALA A 79 4.45 -3.70 8.31
CA ALA A 79 4.83 -2.68 7.34
C ALA A 79 5.37 -1.42 8.03
N TYR A 80 4.62 -0.89 8.97
CA TYR A 80 4.90 0.41 9.59
C TYR A 80 5.77 0.33 10.84
N GLY A 81 5.95 -0.85 11.42
CA GLY A 81 6.85 -1.06 12.58
C GLY A 81 8.34 -0.83 12.29
N ARG A 82 8.73 -0.68 11.02
CA ARG A 82 10.11 -0.37 10.59
C ARG A 82 10.37 1.11 10.37
N PHE A 83 9.35 1.96 10.50
CA PHE A 83 9.49 3.40 10.34
C PHE A 83 10.17 4.02 11.56
N ALA A 84 11.04 5.00 11.32
CA ALA A 84 11.88 5.60 12.36
C ALA A 84 11.10 6.47 13.34
N HIS A 85 9.95 7.01 12.94
CA HIS A 85 9.13 7.86 13.79
C HIS A 85 7.87 7.12 14.28
N LYS A 86 7.55 7.22 15.59
CA LYS A 86 6.40 6.53 16.19
C LYS A 86 5.03 6.89 15.56
N ALA A 87 4.87 8.14 15.16
CA ALA A 87 3.66 8.59 14.45
C ALA A 87 3.64 8.19 12.98
N VAL A 88 4.73 7.58 12.46
CA VAL A 88 4.92 7.18 11.05
C VAL A 88 4.85 8.37 10.09
N THR A 89 3.77 9.16 10.12
CA THR A 89 3.56 10.40 9.36
C THR A 89 3.31 11.57 10.32
N PRO A 90 4.34 12.08 11.01
CA PRO A 90 4.15 13.21 11.91
C PRO A 90 3.73 14.46 11.11
N LEU A 91 2.87 15.25 11.74
CA LEU A 91 2.43 16.55 11.24
C LEU A 91 3.16 17.64 12.04
N VAL A 92 4.01 18.42 11.36
CA VAL A 92 4.82 19.48 11.95
C VAL A 92 4.22 20.82 11.58
N GLN A 93 3.93 21.64 12.61
CA GLN A 93 3.45 23.00 12.39
C GLN A 93 4.64 23.92 12.12
N LEU A 94 4.59 24.66 11.01
CA LEU A 94 5.61 25.65 10.64
C LEU A 94 5.27 27.05 11.19
N ASP A 95 3.99 27.42 11.08
CA ASP A 95 3.43 28.66 11.61
C ASP A 95 1.94 28.50 11.92
N GLU A 96 1.22 29.57 12.16
CA GLU A 96 -0.20 29.55 12.56
C GLU A 96 -1.13 28.84 11.57
N GLN A 97 -0.76 28.80 10.28
CA GLN A 97 -1.62 28.30 9.19
C GLN A 97 -0.99 27.19 8.36
N HIS A 98 0.33 26.96 8.47
CA HIS A 98 1.05 26.00 7.65
C HIS A 98 1.51 24.78 8.45
N TRP A 99 1.22 23.62 7.89
CA TRP A 99 1.60 22.34 8.44
C TRP A 99 2.30 21.50 7.37
N VAL A 100 3.31 20.76 7.75
CA VAL A 100 4.01 19.79 6.89
C VAL A 100 3.75 18.40 7.39
N LEU A 101 3.22 17.56 6.52
CA LEU A 101 3.14 16.11 6.74
C LEU A 101 4.47 15.50 6.29
N GLU A 102 5.26 15.01 7.23
CA GLU A 102 6.57 14.40 6.93
C GLU A 102 6.41 12.98 6.41
N LEU A 103 6.88 12.72 5.19
CA LEU A 103 6.78 11.44 4.51
C LEU A 103 8.15 10.82 4.18
N PHE A 104 9.12 10.99 5.07
CA PHE A 104 10.50 10.50 4.90
C PHE A 104 10.99 9.64 6.07
N HIS A 105 10.10 9.09 6.89
CA HIS A 105 10.46 8.25 8.04
C HIS A 105 10.50 6.75 7.73
N GLY A 106 10.29 6.36 6.48
CA GLY A 106 10.37 4.98 6.05
C GLY A 106 11.81 4.48 5.85
N PRO A 107 12.01 3.18 5.60
CA PRO A 107 13.34 2.56 5.52
C PRO A 107 14.22 3.09 4.39
N THR A 108 13.65 3.64 3.31
CA THR A 108 14.42 4.24 2.21
C THR A 108 14.38 5.77 2.21
N LEU A 109 13.71 6.36 3.18
CA LEU A 109 13.45 7.80 3.32
C LEU A 109 12.59 8.39 2.19
N ALA A 110 12.12 7.59 1.26
CA ALA A 110 11.22 7.99 0.20
C ALA A 110 9.76 7.89 0.64
N PHE A 111 8.90 8.83 0.22
CA PHE A 111 7.47 8.77 0.53
C PHE A 111 6.79 7.50 -0.01
N LYS A 112 7.40 6.85 -1.00
CA LYS A 112 6.92 5.60 -1.59
C LYS A 112 6.94 4.41 -0.62
N ASP A 113 7.74 4.48 0.44
CA ASP A 113 7.77 3.46 1.48
C ASP A 113 6.38 3.22 2.10
N TYR A 114 5.57 4.27 2.25
CA TYR A 114 4.26 4.16 2.88
C TYR A 114 3.32 3.20 2.16
N ALA A 115 3.34 3.19 0.85
CA ALA A 115 2.57 2.25 0.05
C ALA A 115 3.32 0.93 -0.16
N LEU A 116 4.58 0.99 -0.61
CA LEU A 116 5.32 -0.19 -1.09
C LEU A 116 5.65 -1.17 0.04
N GLN A 117 5.93 -0.71 1.27
CA GLN A 117 6.14 -1.60 2.41
C GLN A 117 4.93 -2.50 2.69
N LEU A 118 3.72 -2.01 2.41
CA LEU A 118 2.50 -2.80 2.54
C LEU A 118 2.23 -3.64 1.29
N VAL A 119 2.40 -3.06 0.10
CA VAL A 119 2.17 -3.74 -1.20
C VAL A 119 3.02 -4.99 -1.33
N GLY A 120 4.31 -4.96 -0.96
CA GLY A 120 5.17 -6.14 -0.99
C GLY A 120 4.64 -7.28 -0.10
N ARG A 121 4.04 -6.95 1.05
CA ARG A 121 3.41 -7.94 1.95
C ARG A 121 2.09 -8.47 1.44
N LEU A 122 1.29 -7.62 0.80
CA LEU A 122 0.04 -8.03 0.15
C LEU A 122 0.32 -8.98 -1.02
N PHE A 123 1.31 -8.68 -1.86
CA PHE A 123 1.74 -9.58 -2.92
C PHE A 123 2.14 -10.95 -2.39
N ASP A 124 3.00 -10.97 -1.38
CA ASP A 124 3.47 -12.21 -0.76
C ASP A 124 2.30 -13.06 -0.26
N LEU A 125 1.33 -12.43 0.39
CA LEU A 125 0.13 -13.10 0.87
C LEU A 125 -0.75 -13.64 -0.26
N VAL A 126 -1.01 -12.86 -1.30
CA VAL A 126 -1.87 -13.27 -2.42
C VAL A 126 -1.18 -14.36 -3.25
N LEU A 127 0.11 -14.22 -3.49
CA LEU A 127 0.90 -15.19 -4.26
C LEU A 127 1.06 -16.53 -3.53
N SER A 128 1.26 -16.50 -2.20
CA SER A 128 1.37 -17.72 -1.40
C SER A 128 0.11 -18.60 -1.48
N ARG A 129 -1.08 -17.99 -1.55
CA ARG A 129 -2.36 -18.70 -1.71
C ARG A 129 -2.49 -19.38 -3.07
N SER A 130 -1.92 -18.79 -4.12
CA SER A 130 -2.02 -19.27 -5.50
C SER A 130 -0.81 -20.12 -5.93
N ARG A 131 0.21 -20.25 -5.10
CA ARG A 131 1.52 -20.87 -5.42
C ARG A 131 2.16 -20.28 -6.68
N ARG A 132 1.90 -19.01 -6.95
CA ARG A 132 2.45 -18.26 -8.09
C ARG A 132 3.65 -17.45 -7.65
N ARG A 133 4.51 -17.11 -8.62
CA ARG A 133 5.61 -16.15 -8.47
C ARG A 133 5.35 -14.97 -9.40
N VAL A 134 5.88 -13.83 -9.03
CA VAL A 134 5.83 -12.62 -9.86
C VAL A 134 7.22 -12.04 -10.01
N THR A 135 7.51 -11.53 -11.19
CA THR A 135 8.73 -10.76 -11.46
C THR A 135 8.33 -9.31 -11.69
N ILE A 136 8.88 -8.42 -10.88
CA ILE A 136 8.71 -6.97 -11.01
C ILE A 136 9.90 -6.43 -11.77
N VAL A 137 9.64 -5.79 -12.91
CA VAL A 137 10.65 -5.08 -13.69
C VAL A 137 10.30 -3.61 -13.69
N GLY A 138 11.21 -2.76 -13.23
CA GLY A 138 11.00 -1.33 -13.16
C GLY A 138 12.20 -0.55 -13.73
N ALA A 139 11.94 0.63 -14.30
CA ALA A 139 12.96 1.61 -14.65
C ALA A 139 12.67 2.89 -13.89
N THR A 140 13.60 3.33 -13.05
CA THR A 140 13.40 4.49 -12.17
C THR A 140 14.69 5.27 -11.99
N SER A 141 14.56 6.56 -11.66
CA SER A 141 15.69 7.44 -11.37
C SER A 141 16.26 7.29 -9.95
N GLY A 142 15.64 6.49 -9.05
CA GLY A 142 16.16 6.29 -7.70
C GLY A 142 15.12 5.88 -6.68
N ASP A 143 14.36 6.80 -6.13
CA ASP A 143 13.48 6.60 -4.97
C ASP A 143 12.47 5.44 -5.12
N THR A 144 11.82 5.36 -6.28
CA THR A 144 10.83 4.29 -6.52
C THR A 144 11.51 2.93 -6.58
N GLY A 145 12.68 2.85 -7.22
CA GLY A 145 13.46 1.61 -7.30
C GLY A 145 13.94 1.16 -5.94
N SER A 146 14.52 2.06 -5.15
CA SER A 146 14.99 1.77 -3.80
C SER A 146 13.88 1.29 -2.89
N ALA A 147 12.72 1.97 -2.92
CA ALA A 147 11.56 1.60 -2.12
C ALA A 147 10.96 0.24 -2.57
N ALA A 148 10.93 -0.05 -3.88
CA ALA A 148 10.46 -1.33 -4.40
C ALA A 148 11.38 -2.49 -4.01
N ILE A 149 12.71 -2.32 -4.12
CA ILE A 149 13.70 -3.32 -3.69
C ILE A 149 13.52 -3.61 -2.20
N GLU A 150 13.45 -2.57 -1.37
CA GLU A 150 13.29 -2.74 0.09
C GLU A 150 11.97 -3.41 0.46
N ALA A 151 10.87 -3.07 -0.22
CA ALA A 151 9.56 -3.66 0.01
C ALA A 151 9.51 -5.15 -0.35
N CYS A 152 10.27 -5.56 -1.37
CA CYS A 152 10.34 -6.93 -1.87
C CYS A 152 11.48 -7.75 -1.25
N ARG A 153 12.31 -7.15 -0.40
CA ARG A 153 13.40 -7.85 0.28
C ARG A 153 12.86 -9.04 1.07
N ASP A 154 13.54 -10.17 0.95
CA ASP A 154 13.22 -11.42 1.66
C ASP A 154 11.80 -11.95 1.36
N ARG A 155 11.28 -11.72 0.13
CA ARG A 155 10.02 -12.28 -0.35
C ARG A 155 10.29 -13.45 -1.28
N GLU A 156 9.84 -14.64 -0.88
CA GLU A 156 10.11 -15.88 -1.63
C GLU A 156 9.40 -15.93 -2.99
N ALA A 157 8.23 -15.29 -3.11
CA ALA A 157 7.41 -15.34 -4.31
C ALA A 157 7.62 -14.17 -5.28
N ILE A 158 8.58 -13.27 -5.00
CA ILE A 158 8.78 -12.03 -5.76
C ILE A 158 10.25 -11.89 -6.18
N ASP A 159 10.46 -11.75 -7.48
CA ASP A 159 11.76 -11.36 -8.04
C ASP A 159 11.68 -9.90 -8.49
N VAL A 160 12.74 -9.09 -8.23
CA VAL A 160 12.75 -7.66 -8.57
C VAL A 160 13.97 -7.31 -9.40
N PHE A 161 13.75 -6.68 -10.53
CA PHE A 161 14.77 -6.13 -11.41
C PHE A 161 14.53 -4.64 -11.62
N ILE A 162 15.48 -3.82 -11.19
CA ILE A 162 15.38 -2.37 -11.33
C ILE A 162 16.48 -1.86 -12.26
N LEU A 163 16.07 -1.15 -13.29
CA LEU A 163 16.94 -0.45 -14.22
C LEU A 163 17.11 0.99 -13.73
N PHE A 164 18.35 1.39 -13.51
CA PHE A 164 18.71 2.76 -13.17
C PHE A 164 19.37 3.44 -14.37
N PRO A 165 19.23 4.77 -14.52
CA PRO A 165 19.99 5.52 -15.50
C PRO A 165 21.49 5.29 -15.27
N HIS A 166 22.25 5.10 -16.34
CA HIS A 166 23.70 5.14 -16.29
C HIS A 166 24.10 6.62 -16.22
N GLY A 167 24.52 7.06 -15.03
CA GLY A 167 24.90 8.43 -14.76
C GLY A 167 26.37 8.69 -14.93
#